data_d7d4fb86cdfe4e7a9915a58fb6290c22
#
_entry.id   d7d4fb86cdfe4e7a9915a58fb6290c22
#
_cell.length_a   1.000
_cell.length_b   1.000
_cell.length_c   1.000
_cell.angle_alpha   90.00
_cell.angle_beta   90.00
_cell.angle_gamma   90.00
#
_symmetry.space_group_name_H-M   'P 1'
#
loop_
_entity.id
_entity.type
_entity.pdbx_description
1 polymer ?
#
loop_
_entity_poly.entity_id
_entity_poly.type
_entity_poly.pdbx_seq_one_letter_code
_entity_poly.pdbx_strand_id
1 'polypeptide(L)'
;MKALFVRCYGRLTADMMIGGLIDMGVPPVYLKSCLSDAGITADFMEKLNPAAQISAHYFHIFPEAFEGPLYMVSFMARWRSLCEKVHPEWEETGWKVFRALASGLPEGKDDLSLNGVSMENAVSLYLLLCCLDYLETESLFTIPFSIEKGTSEAARASLAILKSAGATDGEPVPAEDIHPFAAAILEGLSADFISMDGRFLSDKTAYGSSSADKPTGDNTVCLYLGYYTDRAESVFGRHMKVFGANPDLEL
;
A
#
# COMPACT_ATOMS: atom_id res chain seq x y z
N MET A 1 -5.30 -0.88 18.24
CA MET A 1 -5.87 -0.83 16.89
C MET A 1 -5.16 -1.84 15.99
N LYS A 2 -5.87 -2.43 15.04
CA LYS A 2 -5.29 -3.35 14.07
C LYS A 2 -4.56 -2.54 12.99
N ALA A 3 -3.31 -2.85 12.74
CA ALA A 3 -2.44 -2.02 11.93
C ALA A 3 -1.63 -2.84 10.92
N LEU A 4 -1.42 -2.25 9.75
CA LEU A 4 -0.55 -2.76 8.71
C LEU A 4 0.72 -1.90 8.65
N PHE A 5 1.89 -2.52 8.79
CA PHE A 5 3.19 -1.90 8.52
C PHE A 5 3.69 -2.32 7.15
N VAL A 6 4.11 -1.34 6.37
CA VAL A 6 4.77 -1.53 5.08
C VAL A 6 6.27 -1.32 5.27
N ARG A 7 7.08 -2.29 4.86
CA ARG A 7 8.54 -2.16 4.80
C ARG A 7 9.01 -2.28 3.36
N CYS A 8 9.52 -1.17 2.85
CA CYS A 8 10.13 -1.09 1.54
C CYS A 8 11.64 -1.38 1.66
N TYR A 9 12.13 -2.33 0.89
CA TYR A 9 13.57 -2.62 0.80
C TYR A 9 14.20 -2.07 -0.48
N GLY A 10 13.38 -1.83 -1.51
CA GLY A 10 13.76 -1.34 -2.82
C GLY A 10 12.49 -0.89 -3.53
N ARG A 11 12.06 -1.65 -4.54
CA ARG A 11 10.87 -1.30 -5.32
C ARG A 11 9.59 -1.32 -4.49
N LEU A 12 8.72 -0.30 -4.73
CA LEU A 12 7.39 -0.21 -4.15
C LEU A 12 6.36 0.20 -5.21
N THR A 13 5.35 -0.65 -5.43
CA THR A 13 4.19 -0.38 -6.28
C THR A 13 2.90 -0.78 -5.57
N ALA A 14 1.75 -0.28 -6.04
CA ALA A 14 0.44 -0.69 -5.52
C ALA A 14 0.22 -2.21 -5.70
N ASP A 15 0.60 -2.76 -6.84
CA ASP A 15 0.47 -4.18 -7.14
C ASP A 15 1.27 -5.06 -6.17
N MET A 16 2.48 -4.62 -5.78
CA MET A 16 3.26 -5.32 -4.75
C MET A 16 2.57 -5.31 -3.39
N MET A 17 1.94 -4.20 -3.01
CA MET A 17 1.18 -4.14 -1.76
C MET A 17 0.00 -5.11 -1.81
N ILE A 18 -0.76 -5.15 -2.91
CA ILE A 18 -1.87 -6.10 -3.08
C ILE A 18 -1.36 -7.55 -3.05
N GLY A 19 -0.28 -7.86 -3.76
CA GLY A 19 0.37 -9.18 -3.73
C GLY A 19 0.72 -9.61 -2.30
N GLY A 20 1.31 -8.72 -1.51
CA GLY A 20 1.60 -8.98 -0.09
C GLY A 20 0.34 -9.17 0.76
N LEU A 21 -0.76 -8.48 0.48
CA LEU A 21 -2.03 -8.67 1.19
C LEU A 21 -2.72 -10.00 0.80
N ILE A 22 -2.55 -10.46 -0.44
CA ILE A 22 -2.96 -11.81 -0.86
C ILE A 22 -2.13 -12.86 -0.10
N ASP A 23 -0.81 -12.70 -0.02
CA ASP A 23 0.07 -13.58 0.76
C ASP A 23 -0.29 -13.58 2.26
N MET A 24 -0.81 -12.46 2.76
CA MET A 24 -1.32 -12.30 4.13
C MET A 24 -2.64 -13.06 4.37
N GLY A 25 -3.32 -13.47 3.32
CA GLY A 25 -4.52 -14.31 3.40
C GLY A 25 -5.79 -13.70 2.80
N VAL A 26 -5.70 -12.60 2.06
CA VAL A 26 -6.83 -12.09 1.26
C VAL A 26 -7.06 -13.02 0.08
N PRO A 27 -8.24 -13.66 -0.05
CA PRO A 27 -8.46 -14.59 -1.15
C PRO A 27 -8.59 -13.87 -2.50
N PRO A 28 -7.89 -14.31 -3.57
CA PRO A 28 -8.06 -13.70 -4.90
C PRO A 28 -9.49 -13.74 -5.43
N VAL A 29 -10.27 -14.77 -5.04
CA VAL A 29 -11.69 -14.87 -5.40
C VAL A 29 -12.52 -13.73 -4.78
N TYR A 30 -12.15 -13.25 -3.60
CA TYR A 30 -12.79 -12.09 -2.98
C TYR A 30 -12.53 -10.82 -3.81
N LEU A 31 -11.31 -10.61 -4.29
CA LEU A 31 -10.98 -9.46 -5.14
C LEU A 31 -11.75 -9.50 -6.47
N LYS A 32 -11.95 -10.68 -7.05
CA LYS A 32 -12.81 -10.84 -8.24
C LYS A 32 -14.27 -10.49 -7.95
N SER A 33 -14.80 -10.85 -6.78
CA SER A 33 -16.16 -10.43 -6.41
C SER A 33 -16.25 -8.93 -6.21
N CYS A 34 -15.28 -8.28 -5.55
CA CYS A 34 -15.24 -6.82 -5.40
C CYS A 34 -15.30 -6.09 -6.75
N LEU A 35 -14.54 -6.55 -7.75
CA LEU A 35 -14.59 -5.99 -9.11
C LEU A 35 -15.96 -6.20 -9.75
N SER A 36 -16.53 -7.40 -9.64
CA SER A 36 -17.86 -7.72 -10.18
C SER A 36 -18.94 -6.84 -9.56
N ASP A 37 -18.92 -6.65 -8.24
CA ASP A 37 -19.90 -5.86 -7.50
C ASP A 37 -19.80 -4.37 -7.87
N ALA A 38 -18.60 -3.87 -8.11
CA ALA A 38 -18.37 -2.53 -8.67
C ALA A 38 -18.74 -2.40 -10.15
N GLY A 39 -19.04 -3.52 -10.83
CA GLY A 39 -19.36 -3.56 -12.25
C GLY A 39 -18.16 -3.32 -13.16
N ILE A 40 -16.98 -3.75 -12.72
CA ILE A 40 -15.71 -3.58 -13.44
C ILE A 40 -15.32 -4.90 -14.09
N THR A 41 -14.96 -4.81 -15.37
CA THR A 41 -14.33 -5.89 -16.11
C THR A 41 -12.83 -5.60 -16.14
N ALA A 42 -12.11 -6.04 -15.13
CA ALA A 42 -10.66 -6.02 -15.13
C ALA A 42 -10.13 -7.41 -14.82
N ASP A 43 -9.15 -7.84 -15.59
CA ASP A 43 -8.43 -9.07 -15.32
C ASP A 43 -7.14 -8.79 -14.57
N PHE A 44 -6.81 -9.67 -13.65
CA PHE A 44 -5.53 -9.66 -12.97
C PHE A 44 -4.90 -11.04 -12.94
N MET A 45 -3.59 -11.07 -12.86
CA MET A 45 -2.81 -12.27 -12.61
C MET A 45 -2.27 -12.24 -11.20
N GLU A 46 -2.40 -13.34 -10.48
CA GLU A 46 -1.74 -13.57 -9.21
C GLU A 46 -0.95 -14.88 -9.25
N LYS A 47 0.18 -14.91 -8.57
CA LYS A 47 1.02 -16.09 -8.51
C LYS A 47 1.88 -16.07 -7.25
N LEU A 48 1.84 -17.15 -6.49
CA LEU A 48 2.83 -17.39 -5.44
C LEU A 48 4.15 -17.81 -6.09
N ASN A 49 5.20 -17.05 -5.80
CA ASN A 49 6.56 -17.35 -6.24
C ASN A 49 7.36 -17.92 -5.07
N PRO A 50 7.48 -19.24 -4.96
CA PRO A 50 8.31 -19.84 -3.91
C PRO A 50 9.78 -19.61 -4.24
N ALA A 51 10.54 -19.15 -3.26
CA ALA A 51 12.00 -19.07 -3.31
C ALA A 51 12.60 -19.64 -2.04
N ALA A 52 13.91 -19.96 -2.09
CA ALA A 52 14.59 -20.63 -0.98
C ALA A 52 14.63 -19.78 0.31
N GLN A 53 14.55 -18.46 0.18
CA GLN A 53 14.65 -17.52 1.31
C GLN A 53 13.37 -16.72 1.54
N ILE A 54 12.69 -16.31 0.46
CA ILE A 54 11.48 -15.48 0.51
C ILE A 54 10.50 -16.05 -0.48
N SER A 55 9.33 -16.48 -0.01
CA SER A 55 8.17 -16.70 -0.88
C SER A 55 7.38 -15.41 -0.92
N ALA A 56 6.98 -14.95 -2.11
CA ALA A 56 6.25 -13.71 -2.28
C ALA A 56 5.14 -13.86 -3.31
N HIS A 57 4.01 -13.22 -3.08
CA HIS A 57 2.94 -13.14 -4.07
C HIS A 57 3.24 -12.03 -5.09
N TYR A 58 3.20 -12.39 -6.37
CA TYR A 58 3.12 -11.49 -7.48
C TYR A 58 1.65 -11.20 -7.79
N PHE A 59 1.33 -9.93 -7.99
CA PHE A 59 0.02 -9.48 -8.43
C PHE A 59 0.21 -8.43 -9.53
N HIS A 60 -0.63 -8.46 -10.55
CA HIS A 60 -0.61 -7.50 -11.63
C HIS A 60 -1.98 -7.36 -12.27
N ILE A 61 -2.46 -6.15 -12.43
CA ILE A 61 -3.66 -5.82 -13.18
C ILE A 61 -3.27 -5.60 -14.64
N PHE A 62 -3.97 -6.24 -15.56
CA PHE A 62 -3.74 -6.03 -16.98
C PHE A 62 -4.28 -4.67 -17.41
N PRO A 63 -3.47 -3.87 -18.14
CA PRO A 63 -3.86 -2.53 -18.54
C PRO A 63 -5.05 -2.56 -19.50
N GLU A 64 -6.03 -1.68 -19.27
CA GLU A 64 -7.01 -1.31 -20.28
C GLU A 64 -6.31 -0.47 -21.35
N ALA A 65 -6.69 -0.67 -22.62
CA ALA A 65 -6.14 0.17 -23.70
C ALA A 65 -6.65 1.61 -23.52
N PHE A 66 -5.78 2.47 -23.03
CA PHE A 66 -6.02 3.91 -22.92
C PHE A 66 -5.00 4.66 -23.76
N GLU A 67 -5.47 5.40 -24.76
CA GLU A 67 -4.62 6.21 -25.62
C GLU A 67 -4.77 7.69 -25.28
N GLY A 68 -3.64 8.35 -25.01
CA GLY A 68 -3.58 9.80 -24.79
C GLY A 68 -3.20 10.20 -23.36
N PRO A 69 -3.20 11.51 -23.07
CA PRO A 69 -2.85 12.03 -21.77
C PRO A 69 -3.91 11.68 -20.71
N LEU A 70 -3.45 11.30 -19.53
CA LEU A 70 -4.31 10.94 -18.40
C LEU A 70 -4.47 12.16 -17.48
N TYR A 71 -5.59 12.84 -17.59
CA TYR A 71 -5.90 13.98 -16.75
C TYR A 71 -6.53 13.57 -15.40
N MET A 72 -6.25 14.35 -14.38
CA MET A 72 -6.82 14.15 -13.03
C MET A 72 -8.34 14.02 -13.05
N VAL A 73 -9.04 14.83 -13.87
CA VAL A 73 -10.49 14.79 -13.97
C VAL A 73 -11.02 13.44 -14.47
N SER A 74 -10.34 12.82 -15.45
CA SER A 74 -10.70 11.51 -15.98
C SER A 74 -10.43 10.41 -14.96
N PHE A 75 -9.32 10.51 -14.27
CA PHE A 75 -8.93 9.58 -13.21
C PHE A 75 -9.93 9.63 -12.03
N MET A 76 -10.33 10.83 -11.62
CA MET A 76 -11.34 11.03 -10.59
C MET A 76 -12.72 10.53 -11.00
N ALA A 77 -13.12 10.73 -12.27
CA ALA A 77 -14.39 10.21 -12.77
C ALA A 77 -14.40 8.66 -12.72
N ARG A 78 -13.30 8.01 -13.09
CA ARG A 78 -13.13 6.56 -12.97
C ARG A 78 -13.25 6.12 -11.51
N TRP A 79 -12.54 6.78 -10.61
CA TRP A 79 -12.59 6.48 -9.18
C TRP A 79 -14.00 6.56 -8.61
N ARG A 80 -14.72 7.65 -8.88
CA ARG A 80 -16.11 7.81 -8.45
C ARG A 80 -16.98 6.66 -8.96
N SER A 81 -16.85 6.30 -10.24
CA SER A 81 -17.58 5.17 -10.84
C SER A 81 -17.29 3.83 -10.16
N LEU A 82 -16.08 3.62 -9.63
CA LEU A 82 -15.70 2.44 -8.87
C LEU A 82 -16.39 2.37 -7.51
N CYS A 83 -16.44 3.51 -6.81
CA CYS A 83 -16.93 3.57 -5.45
C CYS A 83 -18.44 3.69 -5.35
N GLU A 84 -19.08 4.38 -6.29
CA GLU A 84 -20.50 4.82 -6.20
C GLU A 84 -21.48 3.70 -5.85
N LYS A 85 -21.24 2.48 -6.33
CA LYS A 85 -22.17 1.37 -6.16
C LYS A 85 -22.01 0.60 -4.85
N VAL A 86 -20.78 0.51 -4.35
CA VAL A 86 -20.43 -0.44 -3.28
C VAL A 86 -19.87 0.28 -2.06
N HIS A 87 -18.96 1.23 -2.25
CA HIS A 87 -18.22 1.92 -1.19
C HIS A 87 -18.18 3.44 -1.41
N PRO A 88 -19.34 4.15 -1.39
CA PRO A 88 -19.36 5.59 -1.61
C PRO A 88 -18.51 6.37 -0.59
N GLU A 89 -18.31 5.83 0.62
CA GLU A 89 -17.46 6.39 1.67
C GLU A 89 -15.98 6.46 1.28
N TRP A 90 -15.52 5.65 0.31
CA TRP A 90 -14.14 5.67 -0.17
C TRP A 90 -13.84 6.80 -1.17
N GLU A 91 -14.86 7.54 -1.62
CA GLU A 91 -14.65 8.65 -2.55
C GLU A 91 -13.65 9.67 -1.98
N GLU A 92 -13.79 10.04 -0.70
CA GLU A 92 -12.88 10.96 -0.03
C GLU A 92 -11.46 10.38 0.11
N THR A 93 -11.34 9.10 0.38
CA THR A 93 -10.04 8.41 0.47
C THR A 93 -9.28 8.50 -0.85
N GLY A 94 -9.95 8.23 -1.97
CA GLY A 94 -9.35 8.41 -3.29
C GLY A 94 -8.94 9.85 -3.56
N TRP A 95 -9.76 10.82 -3.15
CA TRP A 95 -9.42 12.24 -3.27
C TRP A 95 -8.11 12.59 -2.56
N LYS A 96 -7.85 12.06 -1.38
CA LYS A 96 -6.60 12.27 -0.65
C LYS A 96 -5.41 11.71 -1.42
N VAL A 97 -5.51 10.47 -1.90
CA VAL A 97 -4.46 9.82 -2.72
C VAL A 97 -4.19 10.60 -4.00
N PHE A 98 -5.22 11.04 -4.71
CA PHE A 98 -5.05 11.75 -5.98
C PHE A 98 -4.53 13.18 -5.79
N ARG A 99 -4.87 13.83 -4.67
CA ARG A 99 -4.28 15.12 -4.31
C ARG A 99 -2.78 14.97 -4.02
N ALA A 100 -2.40 13.93 -3.29
CA ALA A 100 -1.00 13.62 -3.07
C ALA A 100 -0.27 13.37 -4.40
N LEU A 101 -0.88 12.59 -5.31
CA LEU A 101 -0.33 12.34 -6.64
C LEU A 101 -0.15 13.64 -7.44
N ALA A 102 -1.14 14.54 -7.41
CA ALA A 102 -1.07 15.83 -8.09
C ALA A 102 0.07 16.71 -7.55
N SER A 103 0.37 16.65 -6.26
CA SER A 103 1.49 17.40 -5.66
C SER A 103 2.86 17.00 -6.19
N GLY A 104 2.98 15.80 -6.75
CA GLY A 104 4.20 15.32 -7.41
C GLY A 104 4.35 15.73 -8.87
N LEU A 105 3.32 16.33 -9.49
CA LEU A 105 3.41 16.79 -10.88
C LEU A 105 4.27 18.06 -10.98
N PRO A 106 5.01 18.22 -12.09
CA PRO A 106 5.70 19.47 -12.39
C PRO A 106 4.71 20.64 -12.48
N GLU A 107 5.14 21.83 -12.09
CA GLU A 107 4.31 23.05 -12.15
C GLU A 107 3.72 23.26 -13.56
N GLY A 108 2.40 23.50 -13.63
CA GLY A 108 1.66 23.69 -14.87
C GLY A 108 1.42 22.42 -15.70
N LYS A 109 1.70 21.24 -15.15
CA LYS A 109 1.37 19.94 -15.75
C LYS A 109 0.20 19.30 -15.02
N ASP A 110 -0.68 18.65 -15.78
CA ASP A 110 -1.86 17.94 -15.28
C ASP A 110 -2.01 16.52 -15.86
N ASP A 111 -1.03 16.10 -16.68
CA ASP A 111 -0.97 14.76 -17.27
C ASP A 111 -0.26 13.78 -16.34
N LEU A 112 -1.02 12.91 -15.69
CA LEU A 112 -0.54 11.90 -14.76
C LEU A 112 0.33 10.83 -15.44
N SER A 113 0.16 10.62 -16.75
CA SER A 113 0.92 9.62 -17.50
C SER A 113 2.42 9.93 -17.54
N LEU A 114 2.80 11.20 -17.39
CA LEU A 114 4.20 11.63 -17.30
C LEU A 114 4.92 11.02 -16.07
N ASN A 115 4.17 10.68 -15.04
CA ASN A 115 4.69 10.04 -13.83
C ASN A 115 4.48 8.50 -13.85
N GLY A 116 4.18 7.92 -14.99
CA GLY A 116 3.95 6.48 -15.15
C GLY A 116 2.61 6.00 -14.56
N VAL A 117 1.70 6.93 -14.26
CA VAL A 117 0.36 6.60 -13.78
C VAL A 117 -0.55 6.23 -14.94
N SER A 118 -1.34 5.21 -14.77
CA SER A 118 -2.30 4.72 -15.75
C SER A 118 -3.70 4.59 -15.14
N MET A 119 -4.72 4.35 -15.94
CA MET A 119 -6.10 4.24 -15.48
C MET A 119 -6.29 3.06 -14.52
N GLU A 120 -5.52 2.00 -14.69
CA GLU A 120 -5.54 0.79 -13.85
C GLU A 120 -5.13 1.10 -12.39
N ASN A 121 -4.37 2.16 -12.17
CA ASN A 121 -3.98 2.54 -10.81
C ASN A 121 -5.20 2.91 -9.95
N ALA A 122 -6.29 3.42 -10.55
CA ALA A 122 -7.54 3.60 -9.81
C ALA A 122 -8.13 2.25 -9.38
N VAL A 123 -8.04 1.23 -10.23
CA VAL A 123 -8.48 -0.14 -9.89
C VAL A 123 -7.56 -0.76 -8.84
N SER A 124 -6.24 -0.55 -8.95
CA SER A 124 -5.29 -1.01 -7.92
C SER A 124 -5.62 -0.39 -6.56
N LEU A 125 -5.93 0.91 -6.49
CA LEU A 125 -6.34 1.54 -5.23
C LEU A 125 -7.62 0.92 -4.68
N TYR A 126 -8.63 0.71 -5.54
CA TYR A 126 -9.89 0.08 -5.14
C TYR A 126 -9.65 -1.31 -4.54
N LEU A 127 -8.89 -2.16 -5.22
CA LEU A 127 -8.55 -3.50 -4.73
C LEU A 127 -7.69 -3.47 -3.46
N LEU A 128 -6.78 -2.50 -3.34
CA LEU A 128 -6.00 -2.31 -2.11
C LEU A 128 -6.92 -2.00 -0.93
N LEU A 129 -7.90 -1.10 -1.10
CA LEU A 129 -8.87 -0.79 -0.05
C LEU A 129 -9.75 -2.00 0.29
N CYS A 130 -10.19 -2.78 -0.71
CA CYS A 130 -10.88 -4.06 -0.46
C CYS A 130 -10.02 -5.01 0.40
N CYS A 131 -8.71 -5.09 0.14
CA CYS A 131 -7.81 -5.92 0.95
C CYS A 131 -7.71 -5.42 2.40
N LEU A 132 -7.58 -4.09 2.59
CA LEU A 132 -7.48 -3.48 3.91
C LEU A 132 -8.77 -3.67 4.72
N ASP A 133 -9.92 -3.54 4.06
CA ASP A 133 -11.25 -3.77 4.63
C ASP A 133 -11.42 -5.26 5.02
N TYR A 134 -11.10 -6.20 4.12
CA TYR A 134 -11.13 -7.63 4.39
C TYR A 134 -10.29 -8.02 5.62
N LEU A 135 -9.15 -7.38 5.79
CA LEU A 135 -8.25 -7.61 6.92
C LEU A 135 -8.65 -6.79 8.16
N GLU A 136 -9.71 -5.99 8.09
CA GLU A 136 -10.14 -5.07 9.16
C GLU A 136 -9.01 -4.17 9.66
N THR A 137 -8.23 -3.61 8.74
CA THR A 137 -7.09 -2.75 9.03
C THR A 137 -7.56 -1.34 9.36
N GLU A 138 -7.24 -0.86 10.57
CA GLU A 138 -7.64 0.47 11.05
C GLU A 138 -6.59 1.56 10.76
N SER A 139 -5.32 1.16 10.60
CA SER A 139 -4.21 2.10 10.41
C SER A 139 -3.13 1.53 9.52
N LEU A 140 -2.54 2.39 8.70
CA LEU A 140 -1.40 2.10 7.85
C LEU A 140 -0.17 2.81 8.40
N PHE A 141 0.91 2.07 8.55
CA PHE A 141 2.21 2.59 8.94
C PHE A 141 3.26 2.18 7.91
N THR A 142 4.32 2.95 7.84
CA THR A 142 5.49 2.56 7.05
C THR A 142 6.74 2.67 7.90
N ILE A 143 7.64 1.70 7.76
CA ILE A 143 8.97 1.79 8.38
C ILE A 143 9.70 2.93 7.67
N PRO A 144 10.30 3.87 8.43
CA PRO A 144 10.98 5.01 7.83
C PRO A 144 12.05 4.59 6.85
N PHE A 145 12.09 5.25 5.71
CA PHE A 145 13.14 5.11 4.71
C PHE A 145 13.52 6.50 4.19
N SER A 146 14.78 6.68 3.84
CA SER A 146 15.24 7.89 3.17
C SER A 146 15.21 7.67 1.66
N ILE A 147 14.88 8.73 0.91
CA ILE A 147 14.79 8.64 -0.53
C ILE A 147 16.01 9.31 -1.14
N GLU A 148 16.79 8.53 -1.88
CA GLU A 148 17.89 9.06 -2.67
C GLU A 148 17.35 9.85 -3.87
N LYS A 149 18.12 10.85 -4.32
CA LYS A 149 17.72 11.69 -5.45
C LYS A 149 17.62 10.85 -6.73
N GLY A 150 16.46 10.89 -7.36
CA GLY A 150 16.26 10.30 -8.67
C GLY A 150 16.40 11.28 -9.81
N THR A 151 16.62 10.78 -11.02
CA THR A 151 16.83 11.56 -12.25
C THR A 151 15.59 11.62 -13.13
N SER A 152 14.72 10.59 -13.09
CA SER A 152 13.48 10.55 -13.86
C SER A 152 12.40 11.50 -13.32
N GLU A 153 11.41 11.83 -14.13
CA GLU A 153 10.25 12.62 -13.69
C GLU A 153 9.46 11.86 -12.62
N ALA A 154 9.25 10.56 -12.81
CA ALA A 154 8.59 9.71 -11.82
C ALA A 154 9.32 9.70 -10.47
N ALA A 155 10.66 9.57 -10.47
CA ALA A 155 11.45 9.61 -9.24
C ALA A 155 11.34 10.96 -8.52
N ARG A 156 11.34 12.08 -9.26
CA ARG A 156 11.13 13.42 -8.68
C ARG A 156 9.73 13.57 -8.09
N ALA A 157 8.70 13.01 -8.76
CA ALA A 157 7.34 13.00 -8.24
C ALA A 157 7.24 12.22 -6.93
N SER A 158 7.76 10.99 -6.88
CA SER A 158 7.79 10.17 -5.66
C SER A 158 8.49 10.89 -4.50
N LEU A 159 9.63 11.52 -4.79
CA LEU A 159 10.38 12.30 -3.79
C LEU A 159 9.58 13.51 -3.28
N ALA A 160 8.87 14.23 -4.15
CA ALA A 160 8.06 15.38 -3.77
C ALA A 160 6.90 14.96 -2.86
N ILE A 161 6.18 13.90 -3.24
CA ILE A 161 5.05 13.35 -2.48
C ILE A 161 5.50 12.89 -1.08
N LEU A 162 6.56 12.08 -1.00
CA LEU A 162 6.99 11.48 0.26
C LEU A 162 7.70 12.47 1.19
N LYS A 163 8.28 13.55 0.67
CA LYS A 163 8.77 14.64 1.51
C LYS A 163 7.64 15.35 2.26
N SER A 164 6.47 15.52 1.64
CA SER A 164 5.31 16.09 2.31
C SER A 164 4.76 15.14 3.39
N ALA A 165 4.90 13.82 3.18
CA ALA A 165 4.51 12.80 4.16
C ALA A 165 5.47 12.67 5.37
N GLY A 166 6.62 13.34 5.37
CA GLY A 166 7.60 13.25 6.46
C GLY A 166 8.56 12.05 6.37
N ALA A 167 8.63 11.38 5.22
CA ALA A 167 9.60 10.30 4.96
C ALA A 167 11.01 10.90 4.80
N THR A 168 11.81 10.92 5.86
CA THR A 168 13.10 11.60 5.82
C THR A 168 14.26 10.84 6.45
N ASP A 169 14.02 9.93 7.39
CA ASP A 169 15.07 9.32 8.20
C ASP A 169 14.93 7.79 8.26
N GLY A 170 15.70 7.06 7.45
CA GLY A 170 15.66 5.60 7.43
C GLY A 170 16.67 5.00 6.45
N GLU A 171 16.51 3.71 6.16
CA GLU A 171 17.34 3.03 5.16
C GLU A 171 17.19 3.70 3.78
N PRO A 172 18.28 3.95 3.03
CA PRO A 172 18.19 4.61 1.74
C PRO A 172 17.50 3.73 0.69
N VAL A 173 16.54 4.31 -0.02
CA VAL A 173 15.81 3.68 -1.13
C VAL A 173 15.93 4.58 -2.36
N PRO A 174 16.35 4.04 -3.53
CA PRO A 174 16.39 4.82 -4.75
C PRO A 174 15.00 5.35 -5.12
N ALA A 175 14.90 6.63 -5.49
CA ALA A 175 13.62 7.22 -5.87
C ALA A 175 13.00 6.57 -7.12
N GLU A 176 13.83 6.04 -8.01
CA GLU A 176 13.41 5.28 -9.20
C GLU A 176 12.66 3.99 -8.87
N ASP A 177 12.89 3.43 -7.69
CA ASP A 177 12.27 2.18 -7.25
C ASP A 177 10.88 2.41 -6.61
N ILE A 178 10.54 3.64 -6.26
CA ILE A 178 9.24 3.97 -5.68
C ILE A 178 8.33 4.56 -6.75
N HIS A 179 7.28 3.83 -7.09
CA HIS A 179 6.30 4.33 -8.05
C HIS A 179 5.51 5.51 -7.47
N PRO A 180 5.31 6.63 -8.19
CA PRO A 180 4.61 7.82 -7.68
C PRO A 180 3.23 7.53 -7.12
N PHE A 181 2.51 6.58 -7.72
CA PHE A 181 1.20 6.18 -7.23
C PHE A 181 1.28 5.45 -5.87
N ALA A 182 2.30 4.61 -5.65
CA ALA A 182 2.52 3.99 -4.34
C ALA A 182 2.89 5.03 -3.27
N ALA A 183 3.71 6.01 -3.63
CA ALA A 183 4.01 7.15 -2.75
C ALA A 183 2.74 7.92 -2.38
N ALA A 184 1.86 8.18 -3.37
CA ALA A 184 0.58 8.85 -3.15
C ALA A 184 -0.39 8.03 -2.30
N ILE A 185 -0.37 6.70 -2.39
CA ILE A 185 -1.13 5.81 -1.50
C ILE A 185 -0.66 5.98 -0.04
N LEU A 186 0.64 5.94 0.20
CA LEU A 186 1.17 6.13 1.56
C LEU A 186 0.76 7.48 2.14
N GLU A 187 0.93 8.57 1.40
CA GLU A 187 0.52 9.92 1.81
C GLU A 187 -1.00 10.03 1.99
N GLY A 188 -1.77 9.61 0.99
CA GLY A 188 -3.22 9.78 0.96
C GLY A 188 -3.97 8.92 1.97
N LEU A 189 -3.44 7.76 2.34
CA LEU A 189 -3.94 6.91 3.42
C LEU A 189 -3.39 7.35 4.79
N SER A 190 -2.66 8.45 4.84
CA SER A 190 -2.07 9.00 6.05
C SER A 190 -1.18 7.98 6.79
N ALA A 191 -0.32 7.29 6.03
CA ALA A 191 0.63 6.37 6.62
C ALA A 191 1.64 7.13 7.49
N ASP A 192 1.69 6.80 8.78
CA ASP A 192 2.72 7.35 9.66
C ASP A 192 4.05 6.63 9.45
N PHE A 193 5.13 7.42 9.32
CA PHE A 193 6.50 6.91 9.18
C PHE A 193 7.11 6.68 10.57
N ILE A 194 6.91 5.49 11.10
CA ILE A 194 7.37 5.14 12.45
C ILE A 194 8.15 3.82 12.46
N SER A 195 9.10 3.71 13.37
CA SER A 195 9.81 2.46 13.59
C SER A 195 8.91 1.44 14.25
N MET A 196 9.04 0.18 13.84
CA MET A 196 8.44 -0.94 14.57
C MET A 196 9.17 -1.10 15.90
N ASP A 197 8.54 -0.64 16.94
CA ASP A 197 9.02 -0.76 18.33
C ASP A 197 8.12 -1.69 19.15
N GLY A 198 8.36 -1.78 20.45
CA GLY A 198 7.60 -2.64 21.36
C GLY A 198 6.10 -2.31 21.47
N ARG A 199 5.62 -1.25 20.79
CA ARG A 199 4.19 -0.90 20.71
C ARG A 199 3.43 -1.67 19.63
N PHE A 200 4.14 -2.33 18.72
CA PHE A 200 3.56 -3.14 17.67
C PHE A 200 3.82 -4.63 17.91
N LEU A 201 2.74 -5.40 18.01
CA LEU A 201 2.79 -6.85 18.07
C LEU A 201 2.39 -7.41 16.71
N SER A 202 3.37 -7.91 15.96
CA SER A 202 3.15 -8.56 14.66
C SER A 202 2.47 -9.92 14.86
N ASP A 203 1.36 -10.12 14.16
CA ASP A 203 0.62 -11.36 14.10
C ASP A 203 0.95 -12.16 12.84
N LYS A 204 1.07 -11.45 11.69
CA LYS A 204 1.41 -12.05 10.40
C LYS A 204 2.46 -11.22 9.66
N THR A 205 3.29 -11.92 8.89
CA THR A 205 4.25 -11.32 7.94
C THR A 205 3.99 -11.90 6.56
N ALA A 206 4.01 -11.05 5.55
CA ALA A 206 3.74 -11.43 4.16
C ALA A 206 4.60 -10.63 3.19
N TYR A 207 4.76 -11.13 1.97
CA TYR A 207 5.62 -10.54 0.96
C TYR A 207 4.90 -10.40 -0.38
N GLY A 208 4.99 -9.18 -0.95
CA GLY A 208 4.56 -8.92 -2.32
C GLY A 208 5.77 -8.72 -3.23
N SER A 209 5.68 -9.19 -4.48
CA SER A 209 6.76 -9.12 -5.47
C SER A 209 6.36 -8.31 -6.69
N SER A 210 7.31 -7.55 -7.24
CA SER A 210 7.14 -6.85 -8.53
C SER A 210 7.45 -7.75 -9.74
N SER A 211 7.91 -8.97 -9.52
CA SER A 211 8.30 -9.91 -10.59
C SER A 211 7.56 -11.21 -10.48
N ALA A 212 7.06 -11.70 -11.63
CA ALA A 212 6.48 -13.04 -11.75
C ALA A 212 7.54 -14.16 -11.65
N ASP A 213 8.82 -13.82 -11.65
CA ASP A 213 9.94 -14.76 -11.56
C ASP A 213 10.42 -14.95 -10.12
N LYS A 214 11.73 -14.79 -9.87
CA LYS A 214 12.29 -14.98 -8.54
C LYS A 214 12.15 -13.72 -7.68
N PRO A 215 11.55 -13.80 -6.47
CA PRO A 215 11.60 -12.70 -5.52
C PRO A 215 13.04 -12.50 -5.01
N THR A 216 13.47 -11.24 -4.94
CA THR A 216 14.72 -10.78 -4.34
C THR A 216 14.41 -9.67 -3.34
N GLY A 217 15.36 -9.30 -2.48
CA GLY A 217 15.16 -8.18 -1.55
C GLY A 217 14.70 -6.90 -2.25
N ASP A 218 15.34 -6.58 -3.38
CA ASP A 218 15.09 -5.32 -4.09
C ASP A 218 13.75 -5.27 -4.85
N ASN A 219 13.15 -6.44 -5.14
CA ASN A 219 11.88 -6.52 -5.87
C ASN A 219 10.72 -7.01 -5.00
N THR A 220 10.85 -6.96 -3.68
CA THR A 220 9.83 -7.35 -2.72
C THR A 220 9.50 -6.24 -1.73
N VAL A 221 8.23 -6.20 -1.33
CA VAL A 221 7.76 -5.44 -0.17
C VAL A 221 7.41 -6.42 0.94
N CYS A 222 7.77 -6.08 2.18
CA CYS A 222 7.38 -6.86 3.35
C CYS A 222 6.24 -6.14 4.08
N LEU A 223 5.18 -6.87 4.39
CA LEU A 223 4.03 -6.38 5.11
C LEU A 223 3.91 -7.09 6.46
N TYR A 224 3.61 -6.34 7.52
CA TYR A 224 3.35 -6.88 8.84
C TYR A 224 1.96 -6.47 9.28
N LEU A 225 1.09 -7.42 9.54
CA LEU A 225 -0.23 -7.20 10.14
C LEU A 225 -0.17 -7.53 11.62
N GLY A 226 -0.76 -6.68 12.44
CA GLY A 226 -0.75 -6.91 13.89
C GLY A 226 -1.51 -5.83 14.65
N TYR A 227 -1.15 -5.66 15.90
CA TYR A 227 -1.80 -4.72 16.81
C TYR A 227 -0.82 -3.66 17.27
N TYR A 228 -1.21 -2.39 17.10
CA TYR A 228 -0.46 -1.23 17.56
C TYR A 228 -1.16 -0.56 18.75
N THR A 229 -0.36 -0.10 19.72
CA THR A 229 -0.86 0.57 20.93
C THR A 229 -0.11 1.89 21.13
N ASP A 230 -0.83 3.01 21.19
CA ASP A 230 -0.26 4.34 21.44
C ASP A 230 0.24 4.53 22.88
N ARG A 231 -0.21 3.68 23.80
CA ARG A 231 0.25 3.71 25.18
C ARG A 231 1.41 2.76 25.36
N ALA A 232 2.42 3.20 26.10
CA ALA A 232 3.53 2.38 26.57
C ALA A 232 3.10 1.30 27.61
N GLU A 233 1.85 0.85 27.58
CA GLU A 233 1.43 -0.33 28.32
C GLU A 233 2.19 -1.51 27.70
N SER A 234 3.01 -2.14 28.53
CA SER A 234 3.82 -3.27 28.08
C SER A 234 2.95 -4.28 27.37
N VAL A 235 3.35 -4.71 26.19
CA VAL A 235 2.68 -5.77 25.41
C VAL A 235 2.42 -7.02 26.28
N PHE A 236 3.28 -7.27 27.24
CA PHE A 236 3.13 -8.30 28.26
C PHE A 236 1.88 -8.14 29.15
N GLY A 237 1.48 -6.93 29.52
CA GLY A 237 0.31 -6.72 30.36
C GLY A 237 -1.02 -7.06 29.69
N ARG A 238 -1.14 -6.89 28.37
CA ARG A 238 -2.34 -7.32 27.61
C ARG A 238 -2.39 -8.83 27.39
N HIS A 239 -1.26 -9.47 27.12
CA HIS A 239 -1.19 -10.92 26.95
C HIS A 239 -1.59 -11.64 28.23
N MET A 240 -1.18 -11.15 29.39
CA MET A 240 -1.57 -11.71 30.68
C MET A 240 -3.07 -11.57 30.96
N LYS A 241 -3.72 -10.47 30.55
CA LYS A 241 -5.17 -10.29 30.69
C LYS A 241 -5.99 -11.24 29.80
N VAL A 242 -5.51 -11.52 28.58
CA VAL A 242 -6.18 -12.45 27.64
C VAL A 242 -6.13 -13.90 28.15
N PHE A 243 -5.07 -14.28 28.84
CA PHE A 243 -4.94 -15.61 29.44
C PHE A 243 -5.48 -15.74 30.89
N GLY A 244 -6.20 -14.72 31.38
CA GLY A 244 -6.84 -14.77 32.68
C GLY A 244 -5.90 -14.79 33.89
N ALA A 245 -4.63 -14.44 33.71
CA ALA A 245 -3.70 -14.22 34.79
C ALA A 245 -4.05 -12.93 35.53
N ASN A 246 -4.53 -13.03 36.75
CA ASN A 246 -4.81 -11.88 37.59
C ASN A 246 -3.49 -11.28 38.11
N PRO A 247 -3.14 -10.02 37.77
CA PRO A 247 -1.89 -9.41 38.20
C PRO A 247 -1.88 -9.04 39.71
N ASP A 248 -2.99 -9.19 40.42
CA ASP A 248 -3.15 -8.82 41.82
C ASP A 248 -2.93 -9.96 42.82
N LEU A 249 -2.35 -11.08 42.36
CA LEU A 249 -1.88 -12.12 43.31
C LEU A 249 -0.47 -11.72 43.80
N GLU A 250 -0.44 -10.91 44.85
CA GLU A 250 0.74 -10.73 45.69
C GLU A 250 1.15 -12.11 46.27
N LEU A 251 2.43 -12.45 46.12
CA LEU A 251 3.11 -13.51 46.86
C LEU A 251 3.56 -13.00 48.23
#